data_deb9b368cf26a571a96f40b081109489
#
_entry.id   deb9b368cf26a571a96f40b081109489
#
_cell.length_a   1.000
_cell.length_b   1.000
_cell.length_c   1.000
_cell.angle_alpha   90.00
_cell.angle_beta   90.00
_cell.angle_gamma   90.00
#
_symmetry.space_group_name_H-M   'P 1'
#
loop_
_entity.id
_entity.type
_entity.pdbx_description
1 polymer ?
#
loop_
_entity_poly.entity_id
_entity_poly.type
_entity_poly.pdbx_seq_one_letter_code
_entity_poly.pdbx_strand_id
1 'polypeptide(L)'
;MRQSILTLAAAASLLAMFTVSAFAAGADKKTIEQVYQQKDQLAGKTVQVSGKVVKVNNGIMHRNFLHIVDGSGKPGSDDLTITSNNTAAIGDQVTVSGTVKLNVDFGMGYSYPLLLEKAVITKQ
;
A
#
# COMPACT_ATOMS: atom_id res chain seq x y z
N MET A 1 1.08 64.16 -21.25
CA MET A 1 1.06 63.59 -21.17
C MET A 1 1.11 62.55 -20.89
N ARG A 2 1.11 61.83 -20.49
CA ARG A 2 1.26 60.89 -20.31
C ARG A 2 0.97 60.00 -19.84
N GLN A 3 0.79 59.22 -19.64
CA GLN A 3 0.51 58.35 -19.24
C GLN A 3 0.88 57.31 -18.77
N SER A 4 0.90 56.74 -18.12
CA SER A 4 1.34 55.89 -17.63
C SER A 4 0.67 54.81 -17.47
N ILE A 5 0.85 53.89 -17.75
CA ILE A 5 0.34 52.87 -17.81
C ILE A 5 0.61 51.99 -16.91
N LEU A 6 -0.05 51.64 -16.22
CA LEU A 6 0.07 50.80 -15.42
C LEU A 6 -0.17 49.63 -15.67
N THR A 7 0.39 48.96 -15.93
CA THR A 7 0.29 47.72 -16.15
C THR A 7 0.26 46.99 -15.02
N LEU A 8 -0.75 46.51 -14.79
CA LEU A 8 -0.93 45.75 -13.89
C LEU A 8 -0.61 44.47 -14.15
N ALA A 9 0.27 43.97 -13.81
CA ALA A 9 0.58 42.68 -13.98
C ALA A 9 -0.25 41.91 -13.08
N ALA A 10 -1.17 41.38 -13.56
CA ALA A 10 -1.91 40.51 -12.84
C ALA A 10 -1.10 39.35 -12.63
N ALA A 11 -0.59 39.24 -11.58
CA ALA A 11 0.01 38.06 -11.20
C ALA A 11 -1.11 37.09 -11.03
N ALA A 12 -1.31 36.35 -11.99
CA ALA A 12 -2.16 35.27 -11.84
C ALA A 12 -1.44 34.32 -10.96
N SER A 13 -1.68 34.38 -9.74
CA SER A 13 -1.19 33.36 -8.91
C SER A 13 -1.96 32.17 -9.28
N LEU A 14 -1.33 31.32 -9.98
CA LEU A 14 -1.87 30.11 -10.27
C LEU A 14 -1.79 29.32 -9.05
N LEU A 15 -2.82 29.27 -8.35
CA LEU A 15 -2.90 28.40 -7.25
C LEU A 15 -3.14 27.06 -7.82
N ALA A 16 -2.12 26.33 -8.01
CA ALA A 16 -2.27 24.96 -8.35
C ALA A 16 -2.76 24.26 -7.14
N MET A 17 -4.02 24.02 -7.12
CA MET A 17 -4.55 23.25 -6.07
C MET A 17 -4.21 21.83 -6.31
N PHE A 18 -3.23 21.38 -5.63
CA PHE A 18 -2.97 19.98 -5.61
C PHE A 18 -3.88 19.37 -4.60
N THR A 19 -4.93 18.82 -5.06
CA THR A 19 -5.66 17.95 -4.19
C THR A 19 -4.89 16.66 -4.16
N VAL A 20 -4.07 16.54 -3.21
CA VAL A 20 -3.43 15.27 -2.96
C VAL A 20 -4.48 14.45 -2.27
N SER A 21 -4.96 13.44 -2.93
CA SER A 21 -5.80 12.51 -2.23
C SER A 21 -4.93 11.86 -1.17
N ALA A 22 -5.41 11.88 0.03
CA ALA A 22 -4.64 11.43 1.18
C ALA A 22 -4.21 9.98 1.08
N PHE A 23 -4.76 9.23 0.13
CA PHE A 23 -4.43 7.86 0.00
C PHE A 23 -3.16 7.60 -0.76
N ALA A 24 -2.79 8.51 -1.64
CA ALA A 24 -1.65 8.27 -2.48
C ALA A 24 -0.38 8.82 -1.87
N ALA A 25 -0.53 9.69 -0.90
CA ALA A 25 0.62 10.38 -0.34
C ALA A 25 1.43 9.41 0.50
N GLY A 26 2.60 9.05 0.05
CA GLY A 26 3.52 8.27 0.83
C GLY A 26 3.45 6.77 0.65
N ALA A 27 2.58 6.29 -0.22
CA ALA A 27 2.53 4.87 -0.49
C ALA A 27 3.23 4.58 -1.82
N ASP A 28 4.38 3.94 -1.75
CA ASP A 28 5.11 3.53 -2.95
C ASP A 28 4.47 2.29 -3.53
N LYS A 29 4.22 2.31 -4.82
CA LYS A 29 3.70 1.14 -5.51
C LYS A 29 4.81 0.15 -5.75
N LYS A 30 4.59 -1.08 -5.35
CA LYS A 30 5.56 -2.16 -5.49
C LYS A 30 4.87 -3.43 -5.98
N THR A 31 5.62 -4.26 -6.67
CA THR A 31 5.21 -5.64 -6.89
C THR A 31 5.56 -6.45 -5.64
N ILE A 32 4.94 -7.60 -5.50
CA ILE A 32 5.26 -8.49 -4.39
C ILE A 32 6.74 -8.87 -4.42
N GLU A 33 7.28 -9.17 -5.58
CA GLU A 33 8.70 -9.46 -5.69
C GLU A 33 9.57 -8.31 -5.20
N GLN A 34 9.21 -7.08 -5.55
CA GLN A 34 9.96 -5.91 -5.10
C GLN A 34 9.92 -5.74 -3.58
N VAL A 35 8.78 -6.04 -2.97
CA VAL A 35 8.66 -5.97 -1.51
C VAL A 35 9.63 -6.95 -0.86
N TYR A 36 9.73 -8.17 -1.38
CA TYR A 36 10.69 -9.14 -0.85
C TYR A 36 12.13 -8.70 -1.10
N GLN A 37 12.42 -8.21 -2.29
CA GLN A 37 13.78 -7.79 -2.64
C GLN A 37 14.24 -6.58 -1.83
N GLN A 38 13.33 -5.67 -1.53
CA GLN A 38 13.64 -4.41 -0.89
C GLN A 38 13.19 -4.37 0.57
N LYS A 39 12.90 -5.51 1.16
CA LYS A 39 12.26 -5.57 2.47
C LYS A 39 13.01 -4.82 3.55
N ASP A 40 14.31 -4.89 3.54
CA ASP A 40 15.11 -4.23 4.58
C ASP A 40 15.03 -2.71 4.47
N GLN A 41 14.93 -2.20 3.24
CA GLN A 41 14.79 -0.78 2.99
C GLN A 41 13.35 -0.30 3.21
N LEU A 42 12.39 -1.19 3.02
CA LEU A 42 10.98 -0.86 3.13
C LEU A 42 10.41 -1.07 4.53
N ALA A 43 11.16 -1.70 5.42
CA ALA A 43 10.69 -1.99 6.77
C ALA A 43 10.20 -0.72 7.46
N GLY A 44 8.97 -0.75 7.97
CA GLY A 44 8.35 0.39 8.62
C GLY A 44 7.71 1.39 7.67
N LYS A 45 7.86 1.20 6.37
CA LYS A 45 7.27 2.12 5.38
C LYS A 45 5.97 1.58 4.86
N THR A 46 5.12 2.48 4.37
CA THR A 46 3.86 2.12 3.74
C THR A 46 4.10 1.88 2.26
N VAL A 47 3.63 0.74 1.77
CA VAL A 47 3.69 0.41 0.35
C VAL A 47 2.31 0.05 -0.15
N GLN A 48 2.13 0.14 -1.45
CA GLN A 48 0.89 -0.24 -2.12
C GLN A 48 1.18 -1.38 -3.06
N VAL A 49 0.41 -2.45 -2.95
CA VAL A 49 0.57 -3.65 -3.77
C VAL A 49 -0.79 -4.04 -4.31
N SER A 50 -0.84 -4.42 -5.57
CA SER A 50 -2.06 -4.96 -6.18
C SER A 50 -1.87 -6.44 -6.41
N GLY A 51 -2.92 -7.20 -6.21
CA GLY A 51 -2.84 -8.64 -6.41
C GLY A 51 -4.17 -9.33 -6.26
N LYS A 52 -4.14 -10.63 -6.45
CA LYS A 52 -5.30 -11.49 -6.33
C LYS A 52 -5.28 -12.20 -5.00
N VAL A 53 -6.39 -12.19 -4.31
CA VAL A 53 -6.52 -12.87 -3.03
C VAL A 53 -6.58 -14.38 -3.26
N VAL A 54 -5.70 -15.10 -2.61
CA VAL A 54 -5.62 -16.57 -2.76
C VAL A 54 -5.89 -17.30 -1.45
N LYS A 55 -5.87 -16.62 -0.32
CA LYS A 55 -6.15 -17.23 0.97
C LYS A 55 -6.73 -16.19 1.91
N VAL A 56 -7.69 -16.59 2.72
CA VAL A 56 -8.35 -15.70 3.69
C VAL A 56 -8.58 -16.45 5.00
N ASN A 57 -8.14 -15.88 6.10
CA ASN A 57 -8.43 -16.34 7.45
C ASN A 57 -8.90 -15.15 8.26
N ASN A 58 -10.20 -15.01 8.41
CA ASN A 58 -10.77 -13.88 9.13
C ASN A 58 -10.88 -14.14 10.61
N GLY A 59 -10.78 -13.08 11.39
CA GLY A 59 -11.06 -13.13 12.82
C GLY A 59 -10.00 -13.81 13.65
N ILE A 60 -8.75 -13.80 13.20
CA ILE A 60 -7.64 -14.40 13.94
C ILE A 60 -6.99 -13.31 14.76
N MET A 61 -7.05 -13.43 16.07
CA MET A 61 -6.44 -12.45 16.99
C MET A 61 -6.88 -11.02 16.68
N HIS A 62 -8.19 -10.86 16.44
CA HIS A 62 -8.85 -9.58 16.17
C HIS A 62 -8.39 -8.93 14.86
N ARG A 63 -7.93 -9.71 13.91
CA ARG A 63 -7.55 -9.20 12.58
C ARG A 63 -7.83 -10.25 11.53
N ASN A 64 -7.81 -9.84 10.29
CA ASN A 64 -7.96 -10.75 9.16
C ASN A 64 -6.61 -10.94 8.50
N PHE A 65 -6.30 -12.18 8.15
CA PHE A 65 -5.07 -12.54 7.46
C PHE A 65 -5.43 -12.94 6.04
N LEU A 66 -4.80 -12.29 5.07
CA LEU A 66 -5.02 -12.63 3.67
C LEU A 66 -3.66 -12.85 3.01
N HIS A 67 -3.69 -13.63 1.94
CA HIS A 67 -2.51 -13.82 1.10
C HIS A 67 -2.88 -13.37 -0.31
N ILE A 68 -2.00 -12.59 -0.93
CA ILE A 68 -2.19 -12.11 -2.28
C ILE A 68 -1.00 -12.50 -3.15
N VAL A 69 -1.27 -12.67 -4.44
CA VAL A 69 -0.25 -12.93 -5.45
C VAL A 69 -0.45 -11.97 -6.61
N ASP A 70 0.61 -11.59 -7.29
CA ASP A 70 0.51 -10.69 -8.44
C ASP A 70 1.24 -11.21 -9.68
N GLY A 71 1.69 -12.44 -9.64
CA GLY A 71 2.41 -13.04 -10.76
C GLY A 71 3.90 -12.72 -10.79
N SER A 72 4.38 -11.89 -9.88
CA SER A 72 5.81 -11.61 -9.76
C SER A 72 6.44 -12.58 -8.75
N GLY A 73 7.76 -12.63 -8.75
CA GLY A 73 8.49 -13.44 -7.79
C GLY A 73 8.57 -14.89 -8.14
N LYS A 74 9.11 -15.65 -7.20
CA LYS A 74 9.35 -17.09 -7.32
C LYS A 74 8.73 -17.76 -6.11
N PRO A 75 8.65 -19.09 -6.07
CA PRO A 75 8.23 -19.77 -4.85
C PRO A 75 9.02 -19.23 -3.66
N GLY A 76 8.28 -18.77 -2.65
CA GLY A 76 8.85 -18.11 -1.47
C GLY A 76 8.83 -16.60 -1.52
N SER A 77 8.69 -15.99 -2.69
CA SER A 77 8.57 -14.54 -2.82
C SER A 77 7.43 -14.12 -3.74
N ASP A 78 6.49 -15.01 -4.01
CA ASP A 78 5.37 -14.76 -4.91
C ASP A 78 4.06 -14.53 -4.16
N ASP A 79 4.04 -14.73 -2.88
CA ASP A 79 2.85 -14.66 -2.03
C ASP A 79 3.13 -13.69 -0.89
N LEU A 80 2.27 -12.72 -0.70
CA LEU A 80 2.44 -11.72 0.34
C LEU A 80 1.31 -11.84 1.35
N THR A 81 1.67 -11.96 2.62
CA THR A 81 0.70 -11.97 3.71
C THR A 81 0.37 -10.55 4.12
N ILE A 82 -0.91 -10.28 4.31
CA ILE A 82 -1.36 -8.99 4.82
C ILE A 82 -2.27 -9.22 6.02
N THR A 83 -2.25 -8.28 6.96
CA THR A 83 -3.22 -8.23 8.04
C THR A 83 -4.04 -6.96 7.89
N SER A 84 -5.33 -7.03 8.18
CA SER A 84 -6.24 -5.91 7.96
C SER A 84 -7.46 -6.01 8.87
N ASN A 85 -8.11 -4.87 9.08
CA ASN A 85 -9.40 -4.83 9.74
C ASN A 85 -10.54 -5.09 8.77
N ASN A 86 -10.29 -4.93 7.47
CA ASN A 86 -11.30 -5.31 6.49
C ASN A 86 -10.84 -6.56 5.75
N THR A 87 -11.63 -7.06 4.85
CA THR A 87 -11.36 -8.35 4.22
C THR A 87 -11.78 -8.33 2.76
N ALA A 88 -11.50 -9.41 2.07
CA ALA A 88 -11.91 -9.64 0.70
C ALA A 88 -12.09 -11.13 0.50
N ALA A 89 -12.63 -11.53 -0.63
CA ALA A 89 -12.89 -12.93 -0.93
C ALA A 89 -11.77 -13.51 -1.80
N ILE A 90 -11.57 -14.81 -1.70
CA ILE A 90 -10.64 -15.52 -2.58
C ILE A 90 -11.06 -15.26 -4.02
N GLY A 91 -10.11 -14.89 -4.85
CA GLY A 91 -10.36 -14.56 -6.26
C GLY A 91 -10.49 -13.07 -6.51
N ASP A 92 -10.71 -12.26 -5.49
CA ASP A 92 -10.83 -10.82 -5.68
C ASP A 92 -9.49 -10.21 -6.10
N GLN A 93 -9.56 -9.27 -7.03
CA GLN A 93 -8.43 -8.40 -7.34
C GLN A 93 -8.51 -7.21 -6.43
N VAL A 94 -7.43 -6.94 -5.72
CA VAL A 94 -7.41 -5.90 -4.71
C VAL A 94 -6.16 -5.04 -4.83
N THR A 95 -6.27 -3.83 -4.31
CA THR A 95 -5.13 -2.96 -4.05
C THR A 95 -5.01 -2.83 -2.54
N VAL A 96 -3.82 -3.03 -2.03
CA VAL A 96 -3.57 -3.08 -0.60
C VAL A 96 -2.51 -2.05 -0.25
N SER A 97 -2.80 -1.23 0.75
CA SER A 97 -1.82 -0.29 1.30
C SER A 97 -1.55 -0.70 2.74
N GLY A 98 -0.32 -0.96 3.07
CA GLY A 98 0.02 -1.38 4.43
C GLY A 98 1.47 -1.10 4.76
N THR A 99 1.80 -1.28 6.02
CA THR A 99 3.14 -1.06 6.54
C THR A 99 3.94 -2.35 6.48
N VAL A 100 5.12 -2.27 5.91
CA VAL A 100 6.02 -3.43 5.84
C VAL A 100 6.56 -3.73 7.23
N LYS A 101 6.35 -4.95 7.69
CA LYS A 101 6.87 -5.43 8.96
C LYS A 101 7.67 -6.71 8.72
N LEU A 102 8.78 -6.81 9.42
CA LEU A 102 9.65 -7.98 9.32
C LEU A 102 9.65 -8.73 10.63
N ASN A 103 9.76 -10.04 10.53
CA ASN A 103 9.94 -10.93 11.67
C ASN A 103 8.89 -10.73 12.75
N VAL A 104 7.63 -10.78 12.35
CA VAL A 104 6.51 -10.62 13.28
C VAL A 104 6.06 -11.97 13.78
N ASP A 105 6.01 -12.11 15.09
CA ASP A 105 5.52 -13.31 15.73
C ASP A 105 4.26 -12.93 16.52
N PHE A 106 3.12 -13.43 16.08
CA PHE A 106 1.85 -13.20 16.75
C PHE A 106 1.59 -14.26 17.83
N GLY A 107 2.48 -15.23 17.96
CA GLY A 107 2.25 -16.37 18.83
C GLY A 107 1.42 -17.45 18.17
N MET A 108 1.26 -18.57 18.86
CA MET A 108 0.40 -19.69 18.41
C MET A 108 0.76 -20.24 17.03
N GLY A 109 2.03 -20.12 16.64
CA GLY A 109 2.47 -20.60 15.34
C GLY A 109 2.29 -19.62 14.20
N TYR A 110 1.83 -18.41 14.48
CA TYR A 110 1.67 -17.37 13.46
C TYR A 110 2.90 -16.48 13.47
N SER A 111 3.91 -16.89 12.72
CA SER A 111 5.16 -16.16 12.61
C SER A 111 5.44 -15.88 11.14
N TYR A 112 5.74 -14.63 10.82
CA TYR A 112 5.92 -14.20 9.44
C TYR A 112 7.22 -13.41 9.29
N PRO A 113 8.11 -13.84 8.39
CA PRO A 113 9.33 -13.07 8.13
C PRO A 113 9.01 -11.70 7.50
N LEU A 114 7.90 -11.61 6.77
CA LEU A 114 7.51 -10.40 6.07
C LEU A 114 5.99 -10.38 5.96
N LEU A 115 5.39 -9.23 6.28
CA LEU A 115 3.97 -9.01 6.00
C LEU A 115 3.68 -7.52 5.88
N LEU A 116 2.53 -7.20 5.31
CA LEU A 116 1.98 -5.86 5.37
C LEU A 116 0.98 -5.80 6.51
N GLU A 117 1.25 -4.93 7.48
CA GLU A 117 0.40 -4.83 8.66
C GLU A 117 -0.55 -3.66 8.55
N LYS A 118 -1.72 -3.82 9.16
CA LYS A 118 -2.76 -2.79 9.21
C LYS A 118 -3.09 -2.29 7.81
N ALA A 119 -3.26 -3.23 6.91
CA ALA A 119 -3.49 -2.91 5.52
C ALA A 119 -4.90 -2.41 5.30
N VAL A 120 -5.03 -1.50 4.35
CA VAL A 120 -6.32 -1.09 3.83
C VAL A 120 -6.50 -1.80 2.49
N ILE A 121 -7.56 -2.56 2.36
CA ILE A 121 -7.84 -3.35 1.18
C ILE A 121 -8.93 -2.68 0.38
N THR A 122 -8.66 -2.41 -0.88
CA THR A 122 -9.64 -1.83 -1.81
C THR A 122 -9.85 -2.81 -2.94
N LYS A 123 -11.09 -3.22 -3.16
CA LYS A 123 -11.42 -4.13 -4.24
C LYS A 123 -11.39 -3.37 -5.55
N GLN A 124 -10.77 -3.95 -6.55
CA GLN A 124 -10.71 -3.35 -7.89
C GLN A 124 -11.98 -3.65 -8.70
#